data_391ae335bf84e3a1d46e998510cc6b67
#
_entry.id   391ae335bf84e3a1d46e998510cc6b67
#
_cell.length_a   1.000
_cell.length_b   1.000
_cell.length_c   1.000
_cell.angle_alpha   90.00
_cell.angle_beta   90.00
_cell.angle_gamma   90.00
#
_symmetry.space_group_name_H-M   'P 1'
#
loop_
_entity.id
_entity.type
_entity.pdbx_description
1 polymer ?
#
loop_
_entity_poly.entity_id
_entity_poly.type
_entity_poly.pdbx_seq_one_letter_code
_entity_poly.pdbx_strand_id
1 'polypeptide(L)'
;NGVCQVVSRLFYIVRPDRAYFGEKDWQQIAVIKAMVKYLGLKLQIVECPIVRETDGLAKSSRNTLLAPDEMEVAPSIYKYLKESLDYAKSHTLKDTHDWVVENINAVKGLEVEWRHIA
;
A
#
# COMPACT_ATOMS: atom_id res chain seq x y z
N ASN A 1 2.72 -5.35 -19.60
CA ASN A 1 1.95 -5.19 -18.39
C ASN A 1 0.59 -4.54 -18.69
N GLY A 2 -0.50 -5.21 -18.30
CA GLY A 2 -1.87 -4.75 -18.59
C GLY A 2 -2.21 -3.38 -17.99
N VAL A 3 -1.69 -3.05 -16.81
CA VAL A 3 -1.86 -1.74 -16.17
C VAL A 3 -1.21 -0.66 -17.02
N CYS A 4 0.00 -0.87 -17.50
CA CYS A 4 0.70 0.08 -18.35
C CYS A 4 -0.04 0.32 -19.68
N GLN A 5 -0.60 -0.72 -20.28
CA GLN A 5 -1.36 -0.60 -21.52
C GLN A 5 -2.62 0.27 -21.35
N VAL A 6 -3.38 0.01 -20.29
CA VAL A 6 -4.62 0.79 -20.02
C VAL A 6 -4.29 2.22 -19.62
N VAL A 7 -3.39 2.41 -18.68
CA VAL A 7 -3.05 3.75 -18.16
C VAL A 7 -2.38 4.60 -19.22
N SER A 8 -1.48 4.04 -20.03
CA SER A 8 -0.85 4.79 -21.11
C SER A 8 -1.87 5.29 -22.14
N ARG A 9 -2.85 4.47 -22.48
CA ARG A 9 -3.95 4.89 -23.39
C ARG A 9 -4.77 6.03 -22.79
N LEU A 10 -5.10 5.96 -21.52
CA LEU A 10 -5.80 7.04 -20.82
C LEU A 10 -4.98 8.34 -20.86
N PHE A 11 -3.68 8.27 -20.66
CA PHE A 11 -2.80 9.43 -20.72
C PHE A 11 -2.74 10.04 -22.12
N TYR A 12 -2.72 9.22 -23.16
CA TYR A 12 -2.75 9.71 -24.55
C TYR A 12 -4.08 10.36 -24.93
N ILE A 13 -5.19 9.83 -24.43
CA ILE A 13 -6.53 10.36 -24.70
C ILE A 13 -6.78 11.67 -23.95
N VAL A 14 -6.52 11.68 -22.64
CA VAL A 14 -6.82 12.82 -21.74
C VAL A 14 -5.73 13.88 -21.81
N ARG A 15 -4.47 13.48 -22.01
CA ARG A 15 -3.28 14.36 -21.98
C ARG A 15 -3.22 15.23 -20.73
N PRO A 16 -3.24 14.61 -19.52
CA PRO A 16 -3.23 15.38 -18.28
C PRO A 16 -1.86 16.00 -18.03
N ASP A 17 -1.84 17.09 -17.28
CA ASP A 17 -0.60 17.66 -16.73
C ASP A 17 -0.14 16.88 -15.49
N ARG A 18 -1.09 16.36 -14.73
CA ARG A 18 -0.85 15.59 -13.50
C ARG A 18 -1.78 14.39 -13.44
N ALA A 19 -1.28 13.30 -12.87
CA ALA A 19 -2.07 12.12 -12.55
C ALA A 19 -1.86 11.75 -11.08
N TYR A 20 -2.96 11.50 -10.38
CA TYR A 20 -2.96 11.27 -8.94
C TYR A 20 -3.17 9.79 -8.65
N PHE A 21 -2.27 9.22 -7.84
CA PHE A 21 -2.32 7.81 -7.44
C PHE A 21 -2.20 7.67 -5.93
N GLY A 22 -3.01 6.80 -5.33
CA GLY A 22 -2.93 6.52 -3.90
C GLY A 22 -1.73 5.65 -3.53
N GLU A 23 -1.02 6.01 -2.48
CA GLU A 23 0.17 5.29 -1.98
C GLU A 23 -0.12 3.85 -1.55
N LYS A 24 -1.36 3.49 -1.35
CA LYS A 24 -1.76 2.12 -1.02
C LYS A 24 -1.24 1.11 -2.05
N ASP A 25 -1.25 1.46 -3.32
CA ASP A 25 -0.75 0.64 -4.42
C ASP A 25 0.65 1.09 -4.84
N TRP A 26 1.58 1.08 -3.90
CA TRP A 26 2.95 1.57 -4.06
C TRP A 26 3.67 0.98 -5.27
N GLN A 27 3.59 -0.34 -5.44
CA GLN A 27 4.23 -1.01 -6.59
C GLN A 27 3.64 -0.54 -7.92
N GLN A 28 2.34 -0.31 -7.98
CA GLN A 28 1.67 0.22 -9.16
C GLN A 28 2.17 1.62 -9.51
N ILE A 29 2.37 2.48 -8.51
CA ILE A 29 2.95 3.82 -8.71
C ILE A 29 4.34 3.73 -9.31
N ALA A 30 5.19 2.85 -8.80
CA ALA A 30 6.55 2.65 -9.29
C ALA A 30 6.55 2.20 -10.76
N VAL A 31 5.68 1.28 -11.13
CA VAL A 31 5.51 0.79 -12.51
C VAL A 31 5.05 1.91 -13.42
N ILE A 32 4.08 2.72 -13.00
CA ILE A 32 3.55 3.83 -13.78
C ILE A 32 4.58 4.94 -13.97
N LYS A 33 5.35 5.27 -12.94
CA LYS A 33 6.46 6.23 -13.04
C LYS A 33 7.51 5.77 -14.05
N ALA A 34 7.88 4.50 -14.01
CA ALA A 34 8.82 3.91 -14.96
C ALA A 34 8.29 3.98 -16.40
N MET A 35 7.01 3.71 -16.61
CA MET A 35 6.34 3.80 -17.91
C MET A 35 6.34 5.24 -18.45
N VAL A 36 5.98 6.20 -17.62
CA VAL A 36 5.97 7.63 -17.99
C VAL A 36 7.36 8.08 -18.45
N LYS A 37 8.39 7.68 -17.72
CA LYS A 37 9.79 7.96 -18.07
C LYS A 37 10.19 7.27 -19.38
N TYR A 38 9.84 6.00 -19.54
CA TYR A 38 10.17 5.21 -20.73
C TYR A 38 9.52 5.77 -22.00
N LEU A 39 8.25 6.18 -21.91
CA LEU A 39 7.49 6.76 -23.03
C LEU A 39 7.76 8.25 -23.25
N GLY A 40 8.53 8.89 -22.38
CA GLY A 40 8.84 10.32 -22.49
C GLY A 40 7.62 11.23 -22.32
N LEU A 41 6.63 10.81 -21.55
CA LEU A 41 5.42 11.59 -21.33
C LEU A 41 5.69 12.80 -20.42
N LYS A 42 5.10 13.94 -20.75
CA LYS A 42 5.28 15.21 -20.02
C LYS A 42 4.19 15.41 -18.98
N LEU A 43 3.97 14.43 -18.12
CA LEU A 43 3.03 14.54 -17.02
C LEU A 43 3.70 14.23 -15.70
N GLN A 44 3.17 14.79 -14.63
CA GLN A 44 3.65 14.56 -13.27
C GLN A 44 2.76 13.53 -12.58
N ILE A 45 3.38 12.51 -12.00
CA ILE A 45 2.69 11.55 -11.13
C ILE A 45 2.72 12.08 -9.71
N VAL A 46 1.55 12.32 -9.13
CA VAL A 46 1.39 12.83 -7.76
C VAL A 46 0.95 11.69 -6.87
N GLU A 47 1.74 11.39 -5.84
CA GLU A 47 1.41 10.39 -4.83
C GLU A 47 0.47 11.00 -3.80
N CYS A 48 -0.63 10.31 -3.51
CA CYS A 48 -1.60 10.74 -2.52
C CYS A 48 -1.53 9.85 -1.28
N PRO A 49 -1.58 10.42 -0.06
CA PRO A 49 -1.57 9.63 1.17
C PRO A 49 -2.69 8.60 1.20
N ILE A 50 -2.45 7.51 1.92
CA ILE A 50 -3.45 6.45 2.11
C ILE A 50 -4.62 7.02 2.92
N VAL A 51 -5.83 6.85 2.42
CA VAL A 51 -7.06 7.14 3.15
C VAL A 51 -7.44 5.91 3.96
N ARG A 52 -7.69 6.11 5.26
CA ARG A 52 -8.00 5.03 6.19
C ARG A 52 -9.38 5.20 6.79
N GLU A 53 -9.99 4.08 7.20
CA GLU A 53 -11.16 4.08 8.06
C GLU A 53 -10.78 4.61 9.47
N THR A 54 -11.79 4.89 10.29
CA THR A 54 -11.56 5.39 11.66
C THR A 54 -10.75 4.43 12.53
N ASP A 55 -10.83 3.13 12.25
CA ASP A 55 -10.07 2.07 12.95
C ASP A 55 -8.65 1.85 12.40
N GLY A 56 -8.24 2.59 11.36
CA GLY A 56 -6.92 2.52 10.74
C GLY A 56 -6.82 1.62 9.51
N LEU A 57 -7.86 0.84 9.20
CA LEU A 57 -7.85 0.00 7.99
C LEU A 57 -7.81 0.88 6.74
N ALA A 58 -6.90 0.58 5.81
CA ALA A 58 -6.83 1.29 4.53
C ALA A 58 -8.13 1.10 3.75
N LYS A 59 -8.71 2.19 3.24
CA LYS A 59 -9.94 2.13 2.45
C LYS A 59 -9.73 1.37 1.15
N SER A 60 -10.60 0.41 0.89
CA SER A 60 -10.62 -0.37 -0.35
C SER A 60 -12.00 -0.92 -0.60
N SER A 61 -12.42 -0.97 -1.87
CA SER A 61 -13.67 -1.65 -2.24
C SER A 61 -13.63 -3.15 -1.91
N ARG A 62 -12.44 -3.73 -1.85
CA ARG A 62 -12.25 -5.14 -1.46
C ARG A 62 -12.58 -5.42 -0.01
N ASN A 63 -12.62 -4.41 0.85
CA ASN A 63 -12.99 -4.58 2.26
C ASN A 63 -14.41 -5.13 2.42
N THR A 64 -15.29 -4.90 1.45
CA THR A 64 -16.65 -5.45 1.46
C THR A 64 -16.70 -6.98 1.31
N LEU A 65 -15.60 -7.59 0.85
CA LEU A 65 -15.47 -9.04 0.71
C LEU A 65 -15.10 -9.73 2.03
N LEU A 66 -14.69 -8.96 3.04
CA LEU A 66 -14.31 -9.50 4.34
C LEU A 66 -15.57 -9.92 5.13
N ALA A 67 -15.48 -11.07 5.80
CA ALA A 67 -16.49 -11.50 6.75
C ALA A 67 -16.47 -10.58 7.99
N PRO A 68 -17.57 -10.52 8.79
CA PRO A 68 -17.62 -9.65 9.98
C PRO A 68 -16.49 -9.89 10.98
N ASP A 69 -16.08 -11.13 11.21
CA ASP A 69 -14.96 -11.50 12.06
C ASP A 69 -13.61 -11.07 11.48
N GLU A 70 -13.44 -11.15 10.16
CA GLU A 70 -12.25 -10.67 9.46
C GLU A 70 -12.15 -9.14 9.51
N MET A 71 -13.27 -8.42 9.37
CA MET A 71 -13.33 -6.97 9.50
C MET A 71 -12.91 -6.50 10.90
N GLU A 72 -13.23 -7.28 11.93
CA GLU A 72 -12.86 -6.96 13.31
C GLU A 72 -11.35 -7.03 13.54
N VAL A 73 -10.66 -7.98 12.91
CA VAL A 73 -9.21 -8.20 13.12
C VAL A 73 -8.34 -7.47 12.11
N ALA A 74 -8.85 -7.12 10.94
CA ALA A 74 -8.09 -6.46 9.88
C ALA A 74 -7.39 -5.15 10.32
N PRO A 75 -7.97 -4.28 11.16
CA PRO A 75 -7.31 -3.08 11.65
C PRO A 75 -6.06 -3.33 12.49
N SER A 76 -5.89 -4.54 13.01
CA SER A 76 -4.70 -4.92 13.77
C SER A 76 -3.42 -4.80 12.95
N ILE A 77 -3.49 -4.96 11.64
CA ILE A 77 -2.35 -4.81 10.73
C ILE A 77 -1.77 -3.40 10.86
N TYR A 78 -2.59 -2.37 10.71
CA TYR A 78 -2.14 -0.98 10.84
C TYR A 78 -1.71 -0.64 12.25
N LYS A 79 -2.40 -1.16 13.25
CA LYS A 79 -2.04 -0.98 14.65
C LYS A 79 -0.59 -1.41 14.91
N TYR A 80 -0.23 -2.63 14.51
CA TYR A 80 1.13 -3.14 14.71
C TYR A 80 2.16 -2.44 13.85
N LEU A 81 1.81 -2.06 12.62
CA LEU A 81 2.69 -1.25 11.78
C LEU A 81 2.97 0.11 12.41
N LYS A 82 1.99 0.75 12.99
CA LYS A 82 2.15 2.04 13.68
C LYS A 82 2.98 1.88 14.95
N GLU A 83 2.72 0.87 15.76
CA GLU A 83 3.50 0.57 16.96
C GLU A 83 4.96 0.21 16.63
N SER A 84 5.22 -0.37 15.48
CA SER A 84 6.57 -0.71 15.04
C SER A 84 7.48 0.51 14.89
N LEU A 85 6.93 1.69 14.62
CA LEU A 85 7.70 2.93 14.55
C LEU A 85 8.35 3.27 15.90
N ASP A 86 7.65 3.04 17.00
CA ASP A 86 8.18 3.24 18.32
C ASP A 86 9.16 2.14 18.72
N TYR A 87 8.85 0.90 18.36
CA TYR A 87 9.75 -0.25 18.58
C TYR A 87 11.08 -0.09 17.86
N ALA A 88 11.07 0.44 16.64
CA ALA A 88 12.26 0.67 15.82
C ALA A 88 13.23 1.70 16.42
N LYS A 89 12.76 2.59 17.28
CA LYS A 89 13.61 3.59 17.95
C LYS A 89 14.67 2.99 18.86
N SER A 90 14.42 1.79 19.39
CA SER A 90 15.30 1.11 20.33
C SER A 90 15.80 -0.27 19.85
N HIS A 91 15.44 -0.67 18.63
CA HIS A 91 15.76 -1.99 18.07
C HIS A 91 16.27 -1.87 16.63
N THR A 92 16.93 -2.94 16.14
CA THR A 92 17.39 -2.99 14.74
C THR A 92 16.23 -3.16 13.77
N LEU A 93 16.47 -2.91 12.48
CA LEU A 93 15.47 -3.13 11.43
C LEU A 93 15.02 -4.60 11.38
N LYS A 94 15.96 -5.54 11.55
CA LYS A 94 15.66 -6.96 11.58
C LYS A 94 14.75 -7.31 12.75
N ASP A 95 15.08 -6.83 13.96
CA ASP A 95 14.31 -7.09 15.16
C ASP A 95 12.89 -6.49 15.04
N THR A 96 12.78 -5.30 14.50
CA THR A 96 11.51 -4.64 14.24
C THR A 96 10.65 -5.42 13.25
N HIS A 97 11.26 -5.87 12.17
CA HIS A 97 10.59 -6.70 11.17
C HIS A 97 10.04 -7.99 11.78
N ASP A 98 10.86 -8.70 12.53
CA ASP A 98 10.48 -9.96 13.17
C ASP A 98 9.38 -9.74 14.22
N TRP A 99 9.47 -8.63 14.98
CA TRP A 99 8.44 -8.22 15.93
C TRP A 99 7.08 -7.98 15.26
N VAL A 100 7.06 -7.27 14.13
CA VAL A 100 5.83 -6.99 13.38
C VAL A 100 5.20 -8.28 12.86
N VAL A 101 6.01 -9.13 12.23
CA VAL A 101 5.55 -10.41 11.67
C VAL A 101 4.98 -11.31 12.76
N GLU A 102 5.68 -11.42 13.88
CA GLU A 102 5.26 -12.26 15.02
C GLU A 102 3.94 -11.75 15.62
N ASN A 103 3.80 -10.44 15.84
CA ASN A 103 2.59 -9.86 16.41
C ASN A 103 1.38 -10.00 15.48
N ILE A 104 1.56 -9.77 14.19
CA ILE A 104 0.47 -9.92 13.21
C ILE A 104 0.06 -11.39 13.09
N ASN A 105 1.01 -12.31 13.00
CA ASN A 105 0.71 -13.74 12.92
C ASN A 105 0.06 -14.29 14.19
N ALA A 106 0.27 -13.65 15.34
CA ALA A 106 -0.36 -14.02 16.60
C ALA A 106 -1.86 -13.66 16.64
N VAL A 107 -2.32 -12.75 15.77
CA VAL A 107 -3.74 -12.40 15.65
C VAL A 107 -4.46 -13.50 14.88
N LYS A 108 -5.50 -14.09 15.49
CA LYS A 108 -6.29 -15.15 14.86
C LYS A 108 -6.94 -14.62 13.57
N GLY A 109 -6.70 -15.33 12.47
CA GLY A 109 -7.23 -14.97 11.15
C GLY A 109 -6.29 -14.14 10.28
N LEU A 110 -5.10 -13.79 10.78
CA LEU A 110 -4.08 -13.07 10.03
C LEU A 110 -2.82 -13.93 9.82
N GLU A 111 -2.27 -13.86 8.61
CA GLU A 111 -1.02 -14.49 8.24
C GLU A 111 -0.23 -13.56 7.32
N VAL A 112 1.05 -13.35 7.62
CA VAL A 112 1.93 -12.50 6.79
C VAL A 112 2.54 -13.34 5.66
N GLU A 113 2.12 -13.06 4.44
CA GLU A 113 2.67 -13.72 3.23
C GLU A 113 3.92 -13.01 2.72
N TRP A 114 3.91 -11.69 2.71
CA TRP A 114 4.98 -10.84 2.18
C TRP A 114 5.73 -10.12 3.30
N ARG A 115 7.06 -10.26 3.27
CA ARG A 115 7.97 -9.63 4.22
C ARG A 115 9.00 -8.83 3.44
N HIS A 116 8.82 -7.54 3.38
CA HIS A 116 9.80 -6.68 2.73
C HIS A 116 9.98 -5.40 3.53
N ILE A 117 11.24 -5.12 3.85
CA ILE A 117 11.65 -3.82 4.38
C ILE A 117 12.33 -3.07 3.24
N ALA A 118 11.71 -2.00 2.84
CA ALA A 118 12.28 -1.14 1.82
C ALA A 118 13.33 -0.21 2.43
#